data_47b03f89dc5e493790f752c985047436
#
_entry.id   47b03f89dc5e493790f752c985047436
#
_cell.length_a   1.000
_cell.length_b   1.000
_cell.length_c   1.000
_cell.angle_alpha   90.00
_cell.angle_beta   90.00
_cell.angle_gamma   90.00
#
_symmetry.space_group_name_H-M   'P 1'
#
loop_
_entity.id
_entity.type
_entity.pdbx_description
1 polymer ?
#
loop_
_entity_poly.entity_id
_entity_poly.type
_entity_poly.pdbx_seq_one_letter_code
_entity_poly.pdbx_strand_id
1 'polypeptide(L)'
;MNNVQWNIFKKTGHNSISDIYMQLTPDLIIGTLIGLFTSFLWALSTNVYKSQSKEATPLAINAMKMWGAMAFMSLIVVLPFRTTPFYVPFENLIYLIASVSIGLVVGDMVYLTSQERIGVSYAFPIANIYPILTYIVAIFLVNETIIISRFIGIIVAVIGVTLISREQAQRNKREGLKQFDALGISLAFLAALCWAFGTVLLQIGVTGIDPIDANFTRMLFGGMIFVPIFLGSVKLGMKRPTRRATKIIVAAGFLGMTLGSLLYTYTVKLIGAPISALLGSTSPLFAVPISVFFLKEKFSLRSILGALFTVTGVMLVILAI
;
A
#
# COMPACT_ATOMS: atom_id res chain seq x y z
N MET A 1 26.44 -13.22 16.47
CA MET A 1 26.58 -14.28 15.44
C MET A 1 27.89 -14.05 14.71
N ASN A 2 28.75 -15.06 14.67
CA ASN A 2 30.19 -14.94 14.46
C ASN A 2 30.57 -14.65 13.02
N ASN A 3 31.60 -13.78 12.83
CA ASN A 3 32.27 -13.42 11.57
C ASN A 3 32.81 -14.59 10.71
N VAL A 4 32.69 -15.83 11.15
CA VAL A 4 33.15 -17.03 10.45
C VAL A 4 32.16 -17.50 9.38
N GLN A 5 30.85 -17.27 9.56
CA GLN A 5 29.83 -17.66 8.57
C GLN A 5 29.81 -16.76 7.32
N TRP A 6 30.28 -15.50 7.42
CA TRP A 6 30.31 -14.56 6.30
C TRP A 6 31.38 -14.87 5.24
N ASN A 7 32.46 -15.55 5.63
CA ASN A 7 33.60 -15.84 4.72
C ASN A 7 33.41 -17.12 3.89
N ILE A 8 32.48 -17.99 4.22
CA ILE A 8 32.19 -19.22 3.46
C ILE A 8 31.35 -18.89 2.21
N PHE A 9 30.51 -17.86 2.26
CA PHE A 9 29.63 -17.47 1.15
C PHE A 9 30.32 -16.84 -0.08
N LYS A 10 31.58 -16.45 0.04
CA LYS A 10 32.31 -15.74 -1.03
C LYS A 10 33.03 -16.64 -2.05
N LYS A 11 32.97 -17.96 -1.91
CA LYS A 11 33.89 -18.86 -2.66
C LYS A 11 33.30 -19.91 -3.61
N THR A 12 31.95 -19.99 -3.72
CA THR A 12 31.36 -20.97 -4.64
C THR A 12 30.38 -20.31 -5.59
N GLY A 13 30.86 -19.97 -6.78
CA GLY A 13 30.03 -19.49 -7.90
C GLY A 13 29.27 -20.64 -8.58
N HIS A 14 28.37 -21.28 -7.87
CA HIS A 14 27.39 -22.19 -8.44
C HIS A 14 26.05 -21.92 -7.79
N ASN A 15 25.18 -21.20 -8.51
CA ASN A 15 23.76 -21.08 -8.18
C ASN A 15 23.06 -22.44 -8.39
N SER A 16 23.10 -23.30 -7.38
CA SER A 16 22.38 -24.56 -7.41
C SER A 16 20.92 -24.30 -6.97
N ILE A 17 20.01 -25.18 -7.40
CA ILE A 17 18.61 -25.15 -6.96
C ILE A 17 18.50 -25.15 -5.42
N SER A 18 19.45 -25.79 -4.73
CA SER A 18 19.58 -25.78 -3.27
C SER A 18 19.80 -24.38 -2.68
N ASP A 19 20.51 -23.50 -3.38
CA ASP A 19 20.76 -22.13 -2.91
C ASP A 19 19.49 -21.27 -2.99
N ILE A 20 18.65 -21.51 -3.98
CA ILE A 20 17.32 -20.88 -4.12
C ILE A 20 16.40 -21.31 -2.96
N TYR A 21 16.39 -22.60 -2.61
CA TYR A 21 15.61 -23.09 -1.46
C TYR A 21 16.11 -22.55 -0.12
N MET A 22 17.41 -22.31 0.03
CA MET A 22 18.01 -21.76 1.25
C MET A 22 17.68 -20.26 1.43
N GLN A 23 17.29 -19.55 0.36
CA GLN A 23 16.88 -18.14 0.40
C GLN A 23 15.40 -17.93 0.70
N LEU A 24 14.53 -18.94 0.47
CA LEU A 24 13.12 -18.88 0.78
C LEU A 24 12.89 -19.12 2.28
N THR A 25 13.13 -18.09 3.08
CA THR A 25 12.81 -18.16 4.52
C THR A 25 11.30 -18.25 4.74
N PRO A 26 10.85 -18.90 5.82
CA PRO A 26 9.43 -18.91 6.18
C PRO A 26 8.82 -17.50 6.24
N ASP A 27 9.56 -16.52 6.76
CA ASP A 27 9.12 -15.13 6.84
C ASP A 27 8.91 -14.51 5.45
N LEU A 28 9.78 -14.82 4.48
CA LEU A 28 9.63 -14.34 3.11
C LEU A 28 8.39 -14.93 2.44
N ILE A 29 8.13 -16.24 2.62
CA ILE A 29 6.96 -16.90 2.05
C ILE A 29 5.68 -16.35 2.69
N ILE A 30 5.61 -16.34 4.01
CA ILE A 30 4.45 -15.87 4.77
C ILE A 30 4.20 -14.38 4.47
N GLY A 31 5.23 -13.55 4.53
CA GLY A 31 5.14 -12.12 4.23
C GLY A 31 4.67 -11.85 2.79
N THR A 32 5.13 -12.64 1.82
CA THR A 32 4.68 -12.53 0.42
C THR A 32 3.20 -12.88 0.29
N LEU A 33 2.74 -13.98 0.88
CA LEU A 33 1.33 -14.39 0.82
C LEU A 33 0.43 -13.35 1.50
N ILE A 34 0.82 -12.86 2.68
CA ILE A 34 0.09 -11.80 3.39
C ILE A 34 0.07 -10.51 2.55
N GLY A 35 1.18 -10.11 1.94
CA GLY A 35 1.27 -8.93 1.10
C GLY A 35 0.41 -8.99 -0.15
N LEU A 36 0.35 -10.14 -0.83
CA LEU A 36 -0.56 -10.37 -1.96
C LEU A 36 -2.02 -10.33 -1.52
N PHE A 37 -2.35 -10.93 -0.37
CA PHE A 37 -3.71 -10.86 0.17
C PHE A 37 -4.09 -9.44 0.57
N THR A 38 -3.16 -8.66 1.12
CA THR A 38 -3.34 -7.22 1.37
C THR A 38 -3.72 -6.48 0.10
N SER A 39 -3.01 -6.71 -1.00
CA SER A 39 -3.30 -6.10 -2.30
C SER A 39 -4.68 -6.45 -2.83
N PHE A 40 -5.12 -7.69 -2.63
CA PHE A 40 -6.49 -8.12 -2.95
C PHE A 40 -7.54 -7.34 -2.14
N LEU A 41 -7.35 -7.21 -0.82
CA LEU A 41 -8.25 -6.43 0.03
C LEU A 41 -8.30 -4.94 -0.36
N TRP A 42 -7.16 -4.37 -0.73
CA TRP A 42 -7.10 -3.00 -1.23
C TRP A 42 -7.79 -2.83 -2.58
N ALA A 43 -7.65 -3.80 -3.49
CA ALA A 43 -8.38 -3.80 -4.76
C ALA A 43 -9.90 -3.78 -4.54
N LEU A 44 -10.43 -4.60 -3.63
CA LEU A 44 -11.84 -4.61 -3.28
C LEU A 44 -12.29 -3.28 -2.68
N SER A 45 -11.58 -2.79 -1.66
CA SER A 45 -11.94 -1.58 -0.92
C SER A 45 -11.94 -0.33 -1.79
N THR A 46 -10.92 -0.18 -2.65
CA THR A 46 -10.78 0.98 -3.55
C THR A 46 -11.94 1.06 -4.54
N ASN A 47 -12.42 -0.07 -5.07
CA ASN A 47 -13.59 -0.08 -5.94
C ASN A 47 -14.86 0.39 -5.21
N VAL A 48 -15.02 0.00 -3.94
CA VAL A 48 -16.14 0.47 -3.11
C VAL A 48 -16.03 1.98 -2.84
N TYR A 49 -14.86 2.49 -2.47
CA TYR A 49 -14.66 3.94 -2.27
C TYR A 49 -14.99 4.73 -3.53
N LYS A 50 -14.55 4.26 -4.70
CA LYS A 50 -14.87 4.87 -5.99
C LYS A 50 -16.38 4.95 -6.22
N SER A 51 -17.16 3.93 -5.83
CA SER A 51 -18.63 3.94 -5.98
C SER A 51 -19.29 5.05 -5.15
N GLN A 52 -18.64 5.49 -4.06
CA GLN A 52 -19.16 6.53 -3.16
C GLN A 52 -18.68 7.95 -3.51
N SER A 53 -17.83 8.12 -4.53
CA SER A 53 -17.26 9.44 -4.88
C SER A 53 -18.25 10.51 -5.31
N LYS A 54 -19.51 10.15 -5.63
CA LYS A 54 -20.58 11.10 -5.92
C LYS A 54 -21.25 11.65 -4.66
N GLU A 55 -21.21 10.91 -3.54
CA GLU A 55 -21.90 11.24 -2.29
C GLU A 55 -20.95 11.70 -1.17
N ALA A 56 -19.64 11.50 -1.36
CA ALA A 56 -18.63 11.85 -0.37
C ALA A 56 -17.38 12.42 -1.06
N THR A 57 -16.85 13.51 -0.53
CA THR A 57 -15.59 14.10 -0.97
C THR A 57 -14.42 13.18 -0.61
N PRO A 58 -13.25 13.31 -1.27
CA PRO A 58 -12.03 12.57 -0.91
C PRO A 58 -11.68 12.66 0.56
N LEU A 59 -11.79 13.85 1.14
CA LEU A 59 -11.58 14.08 2.56
C LEU A 59 -12.55 13.28 3.43
N ALA A 60 -13.85 13.30 3.08
CA ALA A 60 -14.85 12.56 3.82
C ALA A 60 -14.63 11.05 3.74
N ILE A 61 -14.28 10.52 2.56
CA ILE A 61 -13.95 9.10 2.39
C ILE A 61 -12.74 8.74 3.26
N ASN A 62 -11.69 9.55 3.24
CA ASN A 62 -10.46 9.31 4.00
C ASN A 62 -10.70 9.35 5.51
N ALA A 63 -11.46 10.36 6.00
CA ALA A 63 -11.83 10.46 7.41
C ALA A 63 -12.68 9.25 7.87
N MET A 64 -13.72 8.88 7.10
CA MET A 64 -14.63 7.78 7.47
C MET A 64 -13.92 6.43 7.51
N LYS A 65 -13.08 6.10 6.51
CA LYS A 65 -12.31 4.85 6.51
C LYS A 65 -11.33 4.80 7.68
N MET A 66 -10.70 5.94 8.03
CA MET A 66 -9.73 6.02 9.12
C MET A 66 -10.42 5.90 10.49
N TRP A 67 -11.56 6.56 10.72
CA TRP A 67 -12.32 6.42 11.96
C TRP A 67 -12.91 5.02 12.13
N GLY A 68 -13.37 4.41 11.03
CA GLY A 68 -13.77 3.00 11.04
C GLY A 68 -12.62 2.10 11.47
N ALA A 69 -11.43 2.29 10.87
CA ALA A 69 -10.25 1.51 11.22
C ALA A 69 -9.79 1.76 12.66
N MET A 70 -9.83 2.99 13.14
CA MET A 70 -9.55 3.34 14.54
C MET A 70 -10.47 2.57 15.49
N ALA A 71 -11.79 2.59 15.24
CA ALA A 71 -12.75 1.89 16.08
C ALA A 71 -12.55 0.36 16.07
N PHE A 72 -12.38 -0.25 14.89
CA PHE A 72 -12.16 -1.69 14.78
C PHE A 72 -10.82 -2.13 15.39
N MET A 73 -9.74 -1.36 15.18
CA MET A 73 -8.45 -1.66 15.80
C MET A 73 -8.49 -1.50 17.32
N SER A 74 -9.26 -0.53 17.86
CA SER A 74 -9.48 -0.40 19.29
C SER A 74 -10.16 -1.65 19.88
N LEU A 75 -11.11 -2.25 19.16
CA LEU A 75 -11.72 -3.52 19.57
C LEU A 75 -10.70 -4.67 19.52
N ILE A 76 -9.91 -4.75 18.45
CA ILE A 76 -8.89 -5.82 18.28
C ILE A 76 -7.86 -5.79 19.42
N VAL A 77 -7.41 -4.60 19.82
CA VAL A 77 -6.39 -4.47 20.89
C VAL A 77 -6.89 -4.91 22.25
N VAL A 78 -8.18 -4.74 22.57
CA VAL A 78 -8.75 -5.11 23.85
C VAL A 78 -9.30 -6.54 23.91
N LEU A 79 -9.26 -7.29 22.81
CA LEU A 79 -9.80 -8.65 22.78
C LEU A 79 -8.96 -9.63 23.65
N PRO A 80 -9.61 -10.56 24.37
CA PRO A 80 -8.96 -11.41 25.38
C PRO A 80 -8.02 -12.48 24.83
N PHE A 81 -7.95 -12.68 23.52
CA PHE A 81 -7.03 -13.64 22.90
C PHE A 81 -5.60 -13.11 22.72
N ARG A 82 -5.33 -11.86 23.08
CA ARG A 82 -3.96 -11.33 23.08
C ARG A 82 -3.20 -11.87 24.30
N THR A 83 -2.03 -12.40 24.02
CA THR A 83 -1.11 -12.92 25.06
C THR A 83 -0.13 -11.86 25.54
N THR A 84 0.05 -10.78 24.77
CA THR A 84 0.98 -9.68 25.07
C THR A 84 0.22 -8.40 25.41
N PRO A 85 0.61 -7.66 26.49
CA PRO A 85 0.04 -6.36 26.79
C PRO A 85 0.39 -5.36 25.66
N PHE A 86 -0.45 -4.33 25.50
CA PHE A 86 -0.15 -3.24 24.59
C PHE A 86 1.15 -2.53 24.99
N TYR A 87 2.09 -2.45 24.06
CA TYR A 87 3.37 -1.81 24.30
C TYR A 87 3.94 -1.16 23.04
N VAL A 88 4.19 0.15 23.10
CA VAL A 88 4.85 0.92 22.03
C VAL A 88 5.86 1.87 22.67
N PRO A 89 7.17 1.63 22.50
CA PRO A 89 8.22 2.56 22.94
C PRO A 89 8.06 3.94 22.30
N PHE A 90 8.53 4.97 22.98
CA PHE A 90 8.41 6.35 22.52
C PHE A 90 9.09 6.58 21.16
N GLU A 91 10.23 5.97 20.92
CA GLU A 91 10.93 6.06 19.63
C GLU A 91 10.08 5.47 18.49
N ASN A 92 9.51 4.27 18.68
CA ASN A 92 8.61 3.64 17.71
C ASN A 92 7.37 4.52 17.46
N LEU A 93 6.82 5.11 18.52
CA LEU A 93 5.65 5.98 18.46
C LEU A 93 5.84 7.14 17.48
N ILE A 94 6.98 7.82 17.53
CA ILE A 94 7.30 8.94 16.62
C ILE A 94 7.28 8.49 15.17
N TYR A 95 7.93 7.36 14.85
CA TYR A 95 7.97 6.83 13.48
C TYR A 95 6.59 6.36 13.01
N LEU A 96 5.77 5.76 13.88
CA LEU A 96 4.42 5.33 13.55
C LEU A 96 3.49 6.51 13.28
N ILE A 97 3.57 7.58 14.09
CA ILE A 97 2.80 8.82 13.86
C ILE A 97 3.26 9.48 12.55
N ALA A 98 4.55 9.61 12.32
CA ALA A 98 5.08 10.15 11.07
C ALA A 98 4.65 9.31 9.87
N SER A 99 4.70 7.97 9.97
CA SER A 99 4.27 7.04 8.93
C SER A 99 2.80 7.25 8.54
N VAL A 100 1.89 7.32 9.51
CA VAL A 100 0.45 7.50 9.21
C VAL A 100 0.16 8.91 8.70
N SER A 101 0.82 9.93 9.27
CA SER A 101 0.61 11.33 8.89
C SER A 101 1.06 11.59 7.46
N ILE A 102 2.28 11.15 7.10
CA ILE A 102 2.83 11.36 5.76
C ILE A 102 2.16 10.41 4.77
N GLY A 103 2.12 9.11 5.05
CA GLY A 103 1.65 8.10 4.11
C GLY A 103 0.13 8.12 3.91
N LEU A 104 -0.65 8.00 4.98
CA LEU A 104 -2.09 7.78 4.87
C LEU A 104 -2.91 9.07 4.97
N VAL A 105 -2.48 10.05 5.79
CA VAL A 105 -3.24 11.31 5.89
C VAL A 105 -2.90 12.21 4.70
N VAL A 106 -1.64 12.57 4.52
CA VAL A 106 -1.22 13.46 3.42
C VAL A 106 -1.20 12.71 2.09
N GLY A 107 -0.55 11.55 2.02
CA GLY A 107 -0.38 10.79 0.78
C GLY A 107 -1.71 10.43 0.12
N ASP A 108 -2.67 9.88 0.86
CA ASP A 108 -3.98 9.52 0.32
C ASP A 108 -4.78 10.76 -0.08
N MET A 109 -4.66 11.87 0.68
CA MET A 109 -5.35 13.12 0.34
C MET A 109 -4.87 13.70 -0.98
N VAL A 110 -3.55 13.83 -1.18
CA VAL A 110 -3.01 14.36 -2.43
C VAL A 110 -3.24 13.41 -3.59
N TYR A 111 -3.25 12.09 -3.35
CA TYR A 111 -3.59 11.08 -4.36
C TYR A 111 -5.04 11.21 -4.83
N LEU A 112 -6.00 11.29 -3.90
CA LEU A 112 -7.40 11.44 -4.24
C LEU A 112 -7.68 12.78 -4.96
N THR A 113 -6.99 13.85 -4.55
CA THR A 113 -7.07 15.14 -5.23
C THR A 113 -6.48 15.08 -6.65
N SER A 114 -5.37 14.35 -6.83
CA SER A 114 -4.82 14.07 -8.16
C SER A 114 -5.83 13.32 -9.03
N GLN A 115 -6.50 12.28 -8.47
CA GLN A 115 -7.52 11.52 -9.20
C GLN A 115 -8.70 12.38 -9.66
N GLU A 116 -9.13 13.36 -8.86
CA GLU A 116 -10.18 14.30 -9.27
C GLU A 116 -9.77 15.18 -10.45
N ARG A 117 -8.49 15.54 -10.52
CA ARG A 117 -7.95 16.45 -11.56
C ARG A 117 -7.63 15.75 -12.88
N ILE A 118 -6.90 14.63 -12.83
CA ILE A 118 -6.40 13.94 -14.02
C ILE A 118 -7.02 12.56 -14.25
N GLY A 119 -7.92 12.15 -13.35
CA GLY A 119 -8.54 10.84 -13.40
C GLY A 119 -7.63 9.69 -12.93
N VAL A 120 -8.24 8.58 -12.52
CA VAL A 120 -7.53 7.37 -12.06
C VAL A 120 -6.56 6.85 -13.12
N SER A 121 -6.90 7.01 -14.40
CA SER A 121 -6.11 6.57 -15.57
C SER A 121 -4.67 7.07 -15.58
N TYR A 122 -4.47 8.29 -15.12
CA TYR A 122 -3.17 8.94 -15.09
C TYR A 122 -2.62 9.00 -13.66
N ALA A 123 -3.45 9.30 -12.66
CA ALA A 123 -3.02 9.42 -11.28
C ALA A 123 -2.44 8.11 -10.74
N PHE A 124 -3.10 6.96 -11.00
CA PHE A 124 -2.66 5.69 -10.44
C PHE A 124 -1.31 5.22 -10.99
N PRO A 125 -1.05 5.20 -12.32
CA PRO A 125 0.27 4.81 -12.83
C PRO A 125 1.42 5.68 -12.32
N ILE A 126 1.19 6.99 -12.17
CA ILE A 126 2.21 7.90 -11.65
C ILE A 126 2.47 7.62 -10.16
N ALA A 127 1.41 7.53 -9.36
CA ALA A 127 1.56 7.23 -7.93
C ALA A 127 2.14 5.83 -7.69
N ASN A 128 1.88 4.88 -8.60
CA ASN A 128 2.33 3.49 -8.47
C ASN A 128 3.84 3.28 -8.73
N ILE A 129 4.60 4.34 -8.99
CA ILE A 129 6.08 4.28 -8.95
C ILE A 129 6.62 4.23 -7.52
N TYR A 130 5.75 4.37 -6.50
CA TYR A 130 6.15 4.41 -5.09
C TYR A 130 7.02 3.23 -4.63
N PRO A 131 6.95 1.99 -5.16
CA PRO A 131 7.87 0.93 -4.74
C PRO A 131 9.32 1.21 -5.11
N ILE A 132 9.55 1.86 -6.27
CA ILE A 132 10.90 2.30 -6.68
C ILE A 132 11.41 3.35 -5.68
N LEU A 133 10.57 4.33 -5.36
CA LEU A 133 10.90 5.38 -4.39
C LEU A 133 11.10 4.80 -2.99
N THR A 134 10.28 3.80 -2.58
CA THR A 134 10.44 3.11 -1.30
C THR A 134 11.79 2.42 -1.20
N TYR A 135 12.23 1.75 -2.27
CA TYR A 135 13.54 1.10 -2.29
C TYR A 135 14.67 2.12 -2.16
N ILE A 136 14.59 3.23 -2.90
CA ILE A 136 15.57 4.32 -2.80
C ILE A 136 15.59 4.90 -1.37
N VAL A 137 14.42 5.24 -0.81
CA VAL A 137 14.34 5.79 0.56
C VAL A 137 14.85 4.78 1.59
N ALA A 138 14.59 3.49 1.42
CA ALA A 138 15.06 2.44 2.32
C ALA A 138 16.60 2.29 2.31
N ILE A 139 17.26 2.48 1.17
CA ILE A 139 18.73 2.50 1.09
C ILE A 139 19.30 3.55 2.04
N PHE A 140 18.72 4.75 2.08
CA PHE A 140 19.23 5.86 2.88
C PHE A 140 18.79 5.82 4.35
N LEU A 141 17.57 5.39 4.66
CA LEU A 141 17.03 5.48 6.02
C LEU A 141 17.22 4.21 6.85
N VAL A 142 17.22 3.03 6.22
CA VAL A 142 17.36 1.73 6.91
C VAL A 142 18.55 0.91 6.43
N ASN A 143 19.44 1.52 5.64
CA ASN A 143 20.63 0.87 5.06
C ASN A 143 20.28 -0.41 4.28
N GLU A 144 19.16 -0.38 3.52
CA GLU A 144 18.79 -1.50 2.67
C GLU A 144 19.89 -1.80 1.65
N THR A 145 20.17 -3.08 1.44
CA THR A 145 21.22 -3.50 0.51
C THR A 145 20.81 -3.25 -0.94
N ILE A 146 21.75 -2.72 -1.73
CA ILE A 146 21.52 -2.51 -3.17
C ILE A 146 21.71 -3.84 -3.89
N ILE A 147 20.61 -4.43 -4.36
CA ILE A 147 20.59 -5.65 -5.16
C ILE A 147 20.02 -5.29 -6.54
N ILE A 148 20.85 -5.39 -7.58
CA ILE A 148 20.49 -4.96 -8.95
C ILE A 148 19.29 -5.75 -9.47
N SER A 149 19.23 -7.06 -9.27
CA SER A 149 18.09 -7.89 -9.68
C SER A 149 16.79 -7.48 -9.00
N ARG A 150 16.84 -7.09 -7.71
CA ARG A 150 15.68 -6.55 -6.98
C ARG A 150 15.21 -5.23 -7.59
N PHE A 151 16.12 -4.33 -7.90
CA PHE A 151 15.78 -3.04 -8.52
C PHE A 151 15.15 -3.22 -9.91
N ILE A 152 15.74 -4.09 -10.76
CA ILE A 152 15.16 -4.44 -12.07
C ILE A 152 13.78 -5.08 -11.90
N GLY A 153 13.62 -6.00 -10.97
CA GLY A 153 12.34 -6.66 -10.68
C GLY A 153 11.24 -5.67 -10.28
N ILE A 154 11.55 -4.67 -9.45
CA ILE A 154 10.62 -3.61 -9.08
C ILE A 154 10.21 -2.81 -10.33
N ILE A 155 11.15 -2.42 -11.19
CA ILE A 155 10.85 -1.68 -12.43
C ILE A 155 9.94 -2.50 -13.34
N VAL A 156 10.25 -3.77 -13.57
CA VAL A 156 9.47 -4.68 -14.42
C VAL A 156 8.04 -4.82 -13.88
N ALA A 157 7.88 -5.00 -12.56
CA ALA A 157 6.56 -5.10 -11.94
C ALA A 157 5.77 -3.78 -12.06
N VAL A 158 6.39 -2.62 -11.84
CA VAL A 158 5.74 -1.30 -11.98
C VAL A 158 5.29 -1.06 -13.42
N ILE A 159 6.07 -1.47 -14.43
CA ILE A 159 5.66 -1.43 -15.83
C ILE A 159 4.43 -2.32 -16.04
N GLY A 160 4.44 -3.54 -15.53
CA GLY A 160 3.32 -4.47 -15.62
C GLY A 160 2.03 -3.91 -15.01
N VAL A 161 2.10 -3.42 -13.79
CA VAL A 161 0.96 -2.78 -13.10
C VAL A 161 0.46 -1.54 -13.85
N THR A 162 1.36 -0.76 -14.42
CA THR A 162 1.01 0.43 -15.23
C THR A 162 0.24 0.05 -16.49
N LEU A 163 0.63 -1.03 -17.18
CA LEU A 163 -0.08 -1.54 -18.35
C LEU A 163 -1.51 -1.98 -18.00
N ILE A 164 -1.69 -2.73 -16.90
CA ILE A 164 -3.02 -3.15 -16.42
C ILE A 164 -3.88 -1.93 -16.09
N SER A 165 -3.33 -1.00 -15.33
CA SER A 165 -4.07 0.18 -14.84
C SER A 165 -4.52 1.09 -15.97
N ARG A 166 -3.67 1.32 -16.97
CA ARG A 166 -4.03 2.11 -18.17
C ARG A 166 -5.13 1.47 -18.98
N GLU A 167 -5.14 0.15 -19.11
CA GLU A 167 -6.18 -0.59 -19.82
C GLU A 167 -7.53 -0.45 -19.11
N GLN A 168 -7.57 -0.72 -17.78
CA GLN A 168 -8.78 -0.54 -16.97
C GLN A 168 -9.32 0.89 -17.05
N ALA A 169 -8.44 1.84 -17.09
CA ALA A 169 -8.76 3.24 -17.14
C ALA A 169 -9.33 3.68 -18.49
N GLN A 170 -8.82 3.15 -19.60
CA GLN A 170 -9.38 3.42 -20.95
C GLN A 170 -10.81 2.89 -21.08
N ARG A 171 -11.12 1.76 -20.46
CA ARG A 171 -12.48 1.20 -20.42
C ARG A 171 -13.46 2.05 -19.61
N ASN A 172 -12.96 2.73 -18.57
CA ASN A 172 -13.74 3.58 -17.67
C ASN A 172 -13.72 5.08 -18.09
N LYS A 173 -13.34 5.42 -19.35
CA LYS A 173 -13.23 6.80 -19.82
C LYS A 173 -14.51 7.57 -19.54
N ARG A 174 -14.44 8.53 -18.62
CA ARG A 174 -15.41 9.62 -18.49
C ARG A 174 -14.94 10.75 -19.40
N GLU A 175 -15.81 11.15 -20.31
CA GLU A 175 -15.61 12.31 -21.17
C GLU A 175 -15.39 13.56 -20.30
N GLY A 176 -14.38 14.36 -20.60
CA GLY A 176 -14.26 15.73 -20.11
C GLY A 176 -13.11 16.06 -19.16
N LEU A 177 -12.27 15.11 -18.72
CA LEU A 177 -11.10 15.47 -17.90
C LEU A 177 -9.96 16.01 -18.78
N LYS A 178 -9.36 17.13 -18.37
CA LYS A 178 -8.19 17.69 -19.04
C LYS A 178 -7.05 16.67 -19.02
N GLN A 179 -6.59 16.28 -20.21
CA GLN A 179 -5.52 15.28 -20.36
C GLN A 179 -4.17 15.73 -19.78
N PHE A 180 -3.94 17.04 -19.65
CA PHE A 180 -2.70 17.60 -19.17
C PHE A 180 -2.97 18.65 -18.09
N ASP A 181 -2.90 18.22 -16.82
CA ASP A 181 -2.91 19.11 -15.66
C ASP A 181 -1.62 18.86 -14.86
N ALA A 182 -0.67 19.78 -14.99
CA ALA A 182 0.62 19.68 -14.31
C ALA A 182 0.49 19.54 -12.79
N LEU A 183 -0.49 20.23 -12.18
CA LEU A 183 -0.74 20.10 -10.74
C LEU A 183 -1.25 18.71 -10.38
N GLY A 184 -2.17 18.14 -11.16
CA GLY A 184 -2.66 16.78 -10.95
C GLY A 184 -1.53 15.74 -11.05
N ILE A 185 -0.62 15.89 -12.02
CA ILE A 185 0.57 15.03 -12.17
C ILE A 185 1.51 15.17 -10.97
N SER A 186 1.80 16.42 -10.57
CA SER A 186 2.68 16.69 -9.41
C SER A 186 2.11 16.12 -8.11
N LEU A 187 0.80 16.19 -7.91
CA LEU A 187 0.12 15.60 -6.75
C LEU A 187 0.21 14.07 -6.76
N ALA A 188 0.09 13.40 -7.92
CA ALA A 188 0.28 11.95 -8.01
C ALA A 188 1.71 11.54 -7.64
N PHE A 189 2.71 12.29 -8.10
CA PHE A 189 4.11 12.05 -7.76
C PHE A 189 4.38 12.31 -6.27
N LEU A 190 3.83 13.39 -5.71
CA LEU A 190 3.92 13.68 -4.29
C LEU A 190 3.28 12.57 -3.45
N ALA A 191 2.15 12.00 -3.89
CA ALA A 191 1.54 10.86 -3.23
C ALA A 191 2.48 9.65 -3.21
N ALA A 192 3.15 9.36 -4.34
CA ALA A 192 4.16 8.29 -4.41
C ALA A 192 5.30 8.50 -3.40
N LEU A 193 5.81 9.72 -3.27
CA LEU A 193 6.82 10.08 -2.26
C LEU A 193 6.28 9.89 -0.84
N CYS A 194 5.07 10.38 -0.56
CA CYS A 194 4.45 10.23 0.75
C CYS A 194 4.28 8.75 1.14
N TRP A 195 3.81 7.90 0.21
CA TRP A 195 3.68 6.47 0.46
C TRP A 195 5.02 5.77 0.65
N ALA A 196 6.04 6.17 -0.11
CA ALA A 196 7.40 5.64 0.03
C ALA A 196 7.97 5.95 1.43
N PHE A 197 7.97 7.21 1.84
CA PHE A 197 8.41 7.60 3.18
C PHE A 197 7.55 6.97 4.26
N GLY A 198 6.22 6.98 4.11
CA GLY A 198 5.28 6.37 5.05
C GLY A 198 5.55 4.88 5.28
N THR A 199 5.93 4.14 4.23
CA THR A 199 6.23 2.70 4.32
C THR A 199 7.58 2.45 5.00
N VAL A 200 8.61 3.22 4.69
CA VAL A 200 9.93 3.07 5.35
C VAL A 200 9.86 3.48 6.83
N LEU A 201 9.14 4.56 7.14
CA LEU A 201 8.89 4.96 8.52
C LEU A 201 8.07 3.90 9.29
N LEU A 202 7.15 3.21 8.61
CA LEU A 202 6.44 2.07 9.21
C LEU A 202 7.42 0.92 9.53
N GLN A 203 8.36 0.61 8.65
CA GLN A 203 9.38 -0.42 8.91
C GLN A 203 10.19 -0.10 10.16
N ILE A 204 10.65 1.13 10.31
CA ILE A 204 11.37 1.57 11.51
C ILE A 204 10.45 1.47 12.74
N GLY A 205 9.24 1.98 12.62
CA GLY A 205 8.28 2.05 13.72
C GLY A 205 7.75 0.70 14.20
N VAL A 206 7.72 -0.34 13.35
CA VAL A 206 7.24 -1.69 13.74
C VAL A 206 8.37 -2.60 14.24
N THR A 207 9.62 -2.14 14.16
CA THR A 207 10.79 -2.93 14.60
C THR A 207 10.70 -3.20 16.11
N GLY A 208 10.77 -4.47 16.49
CA GLY A 208 10.78 -4.89 17.89
C GLY A 208 9.41 -4.87 18.60
N ILE A 209 8.31 -4.46 17.95
CA ILE A 209 6.98 -4.41 18.56
C ILE A 209 5.97 -5.28 17.79
N ASP A 210 4.81 -5.53 18.42
CA ASP A 210 3.71 -6.27 17.79
C ASP A 210 3.08 -5.45 16.66
N PRO A 211 2.86 -6.01 15.46
CA PRO A 211 2.19 -5.31 14.35
C PRO A 211 0.77 -4.84 14.68
N ILE A 212 0.06 -5.51 15.58
CA ILE A 212 -1.26 -5.06 16.04
C ILE A 212 -1.12 -3.73 16.78
N ASP A 213 -0.14 -3.62 17.69
CA ASP A 213 0.12 -2.39 18.45
C ASP A 213 0.59 -1.25 17.55
N ALA A 214 1.47 -1.55 16.59
CA ALA A 214 1.92 -0.60 15.60
C ALA A 214 0.75 -0.10 14.72
N ASN A 215 -0.08 -1.00 14.19
CA ASN A 215 -1.19 -0.62 13.34
C ASN A 215 -2.30 0.11 14.13
N PHE A 216 -2.61 -0.33 15.35
CA PHE A 216 -3.54 0.38 16.22
C PHE A 216 -3.08 1.83 16.46
N THR A 217 -1.82 2.01 16.83
CA THR A 217 -1.24 3.34 17.04
C THR A 217 -1.39 4.22 15.80
N ARG A 218 -1.09 3.70 14.61
CA ARG A 218 -1.27 4.44 13.35
C ARG A 218 -2.73 4.81 13.10
N MET A 219 -3.66 3.89 13.29
CA MET A 219 -5.08 4.16 13.08
C MET A 219 -5.63 5.14 14.09
N LEU A 220 -5.19 5.07 15.36
CA LEU A 220 -5.55 6.00 16.41
C LEU A 220 -5.13 7.43 16.07
N PHE A 221 -3.83 7.65 15.82
CA PHE A 221 -3.32 8.99 15.52
C PHE A 221 -3.83 9.52 14.17
N GLY A 222 -3.92 8.68 13.14
CA GLY A 222 -4.52 9.06 11.86
C GLY A 222 -6.00 9.48 12.02
N GLY A 223 -6.76 8.73 12.80
CA GLY A 223 -8.15 9.08 13.13
C GLY A 223 -8.26 10.40 13.89
N MET A 224 -7.39 10.62 14.89
CA MET A 224 -7.34 11.88 15.66
C MET A 224 -6.99 13.09 14.78
N ILE A 225 -6.03 12.96 13.87
CA ILE A 225 -5.64 14.03 12.94
C ILE A 225 -6.83 14.42 12.03
N PHE A 226 -7.63 13.46 11.59
CA PHE A 226 -8.78 13.76 10.75
C PHE A 226 -9.93 14.48 11.48
N VAL A 227 -10.01 14.44 12.82
CA VAL A 227 -11.09 15.14 13.56
C VAL A 227 -11.07 16.65 13.29
N PRO A 228 -10.01 17.41 13.58
CA PRO A 228 -10.01 18.86 13.33
C PRO A 228 -10.10 19.18 11.83
N ILE A 229 -9.47 18.40 10.95
CA ILE A 229 -9.51 18.63 9.50
C ILE A 229 -10.93 18.48 8.98
N PHE A 230 -11.65 17.41 9.35
CA PHE A 230 -13.02 17.16 8.92
C PHE A 230 -13.99 18.22 9.47
N LEU A 231 -13.89 18.54 10.77
CA LEU A 231 -14.77 19.56 11.39
C LEU A 231 -14.53 20.94 10.78
N GLY A 232 -13.26 21.30 10.54
CA GLY A 232 -12.91 22.54 9.85
C GLY A 232 -13.48 22.60 8.44
N SER A 233 -13.34 21.53 7.67
CA SER A 233 -13.86 21.45 6.30
C SER A 233 -15.38 21.50 6.26
N VAL A 234 -16.09 20.90 7.22
CA VAL A 234 -17.55 21.03 7.32
C VAL A 234 -17.95 22.46 7.64
N LYS A 235 -17.24 23.16 8.54
CA LYS A 235 -17.48 24.60 8.82
C LYS A 235 -17.24 25.47 7.58
N LEU A 236 -16.32 25.08 6.70
CA LEU A 236 -16.03 25.76 5.43
C LEU A 236 -16.98 25.35 4.29
N GLY A 237 -18.04 24.60 4.56
CA GLY A 237 -19.08 24.27 3.59
C GLY A 237 -18.98 22.87 2.96
N MET A 238 -18.07 22.01 3.38
CA MET A 238 -18.05 20.63 2.91
C MET A 238 -19.32 19.90 3.33
N LYS A 239 -20.03 19.32 2.35
CA LYS A 239 -21.21 18.49 2.63
C LYS A 239 -20.80 17.20 3.34
N ARG A 240 -21.52 16.86 4.40
CA ARG A 240 -21.35 15.57 5.09
C ARG A 240 -21.85 14.44 4.20
N PRO A 241 -21.18 13.28 4.16
CA PRO A 241 -21.68 12.11 3.43
C PRO A 241 -23.00 11.63 4.03
N THR A 242 -23.84 11.01 3.20
CA THR A 242 -25.08 10.40 3.65
C THR A 242 -24.80 9.25 4.64
N ARG A 243 -25.78 8.93 5.50
CA ARG A 243 -25.64 7.78 6.43
C ARG A 243 -25.38 6.47 5.68
N ARG A 244 -25.96 6.32 4.48
CA ARG A 244 -25.74 5.14 3.63
C ARG A 244 -24.31 5.10 3.13
N ALA A 245 -23.80 6.20 2.55
CA ALA A 245 -22.42 6.29 2.06
C ALA A 245 -21.41 6.06 3.20
N THR A 246 -21.64 6.66 4.38
CA THR A 246 -20.81 6.44 5.57
C THR A 246 -20.72 4.95 5.95
N LYS A 247 -21.85 4.23 6.03
CA LYS A 247 -21.84 2.80 6.34
C LYS A 247 -21.07 1.98 5.32
N ILE A 248 -21.25 2.28 4.04
CA ILE A 248 -20.55 1.58 2.94
C ILE A 248 -19.03 1.85 3.01
N ILE A 249 -18.63 3.11 3.24
CA ILE A 249 -17.22 3.50 3.35
C ILE A 249 -16.57 2.85 4.58
N VAL A 250 -17.25 2.83 5.72
CA VAL A 250 -16.74 2.20 6.96
C VAL A 250 -16.61 0.68 6.78
N ALA A 251 -17.59 0.02 6.14
CA ALA A 251 -17.52 -1.42 5.87
C ALA A 251 -16.36 -1.75 4.91
N ALA A 252 -16.16 -0.97 3.84
CA ALA A 252 -15.01 -1.11 2.98
C ALA A 252 -13.69 -0.77 3.71
N GLY A 253 -13.74 0.20 4.63
CA GLY A 253 -12.63 0.58 5.51
C GLY A 253 -12.20 -0.56 6.44
N PHE A 254 -13.13 -1.40 6.89
CA PHE A 254 -12.78 -2.60 7.64
C PHE A 254 -11.90 -3.54 6.82
N LEU A 255 -12.23 -3.79 5.56
CA LEU A 255 -11.41 -4.65 4.70
C LEU A 255 -10.08 -4.01 4.33
N GLY A 256 -10.10 -2.75 3.85
CA GLY A 256 -8.90 -2.10 3.30
C GLY A 256 -8.02 -1.46 4.37
N MET A 257 -8.62 -0.77 5.34
CA MET A 257 -7.87 0.06 6.28
C MET A 257 -7.66 -0.61 7.63
N THR A 258 -8.58 -1.48 8.08
CA THR A 258 -8.37 -2.27 9.31
C THR A 258 -7.56 -3.52 8.98
N LEU A 259 -8.11 -4.46 8.24
CA LEU A 259 -7.46 -5.73 7.92
C LEU A 259 -6.29 -5.53 6.94
N GLY A 260 -6.50 -4.82 5.84
CA GLY A 260 -5.46 -4.60 4.84
C GLY A 260 -4.25 -3.86 5.40
N SER A 261 -4.46 -2.78 6.18
CA SER A 261 -3.34 -2.07 6.81
C SER A 261 -2.65 -2.88 7.90
N LEU A 262 -3.40 -3.68 8.67
CA LEU A 262 -2.82 -4.60 9.67
C LEU A 262 -1.95 -5.65 9.00
N LEU A 263 -2.46 -6.32 7.98
CA LEU A 263 -1.72 -7.32 7.22
C LEU A 263 -0.50 -6.71 6.51
N TYR A 264 -0.63 -5.47 5.99
CA TYR A 264 0.50 -4.74 5.44
C TYR A 264 1.58 -4.45 6.49
N THR A 265 1.18 -4.11 7.70
CA THR A 265 2.11 -3.91 8.83
C THR A 265 2.86 -5.20 9.18
N TYR A 266 2.17 -6.36 9.15
CA TYR A 266 2.81 -7.68 9.26
C TYR A 266 3.79 -7.92 8.11
N THR A 267 3.38 -7.65 6.88
CA THR A 267 4.24 -7.80 5.69
C THR A 267 5.51 -6.96 5.84
N VAL A 268 5.38 -5.68 6.19
CA VAL A 268 6.53 -4.79 6.38
C VAL A 268 7.46 -5.28 7.48
N LYS A 269 6.92 -5.81 8.58
CA LYS A 269 7.73 -6.39 9.66
C LYS A 269 8.50 -7.63 9.23
N LEU A 270 7.90 -8.51 8.41
CA LEU A 270 8.48 -9.78 7.98
C LEU A 270 9.50 -9.62 6.85
N ILE A 271 9.22 -8.80 5.85
CA ILE A 271 9.98 -8.76 4.59
C ILE A 271 10.47 -7.36 4.19
N GLY A 272 10.32 -6.38 5.07
CA GLY A 272 10.80 -5.02 4.87
C GLY A 272 9.93 -4.16 3.94
N ALA A 273 10.22 -2.86 3.93
CA ALA A 273 9.44 -1.87 3.20
C ALA A 273 9.48 -2.05 1.67
N PRO A 274 10.65 -2.32 1.02
CA PRO A 274 10.71 -2.38 -0.44
C PRO A 274 9.86 -3.50 -1.05
N ILE A 275 9.96 -4.72 -0.50
CA ILE A 275 9.18 -5.88 -0.99
C ILE A 275 7.70 -5.68 -0.67
N SER A 276 7.38 -5.18 0.52
CA SER A 276 5.99 -4.89 0.92
C SER A 276 5.35 -3.83 0.02
N ALA A 277 6.07 -2.75 -0.32
CA ALA A 277 5.60 -1.73 -1.24
C ALA A 277 5.32 -2.33 -2.63
N LEU A 278 6.22 -3.16 -3.14
CA LEU A 278 6.02 -3.85 -4.41
C LEU A 278 4.75 -4.70 -4.38
N LEU A 279 4.58 -5.55 -3.36
CA LEU A 279 3.39 -6.40 -3.22
C LEU A 279 2.12 -5.55 -3.08
N GLY A 280 2.14 -4.49 -2.27
CA GLY A 280 1.02 -3.56 -2.13
C GLY A 280 0.61 -2.90 -3.45
N SER A 281 1.57 -2.64 -4.34
CA SER A 281 1.33 -2.05 -5.65
C SER A 281 0.63 -2.98 -6.65
N THR A 282 0.58 -4.28 -6.38
CA THR A 282 0.00 -5.29 -7.29
C THR A 282 -1.53 -5.37 -7.28
N SER A 283 -2.21 -4.50 -6.55
CA SER A 283 -3.68 -4.48 -6.46
C SER A 283 -4.42 -4.49 -7.81
N PRO A 284 -3.96 -3.85 -8.91
CA PRO A 284 -4.59 -3.98 -10.21
C PRO A 284 -4.56 -5.40 -10.80
N LEU A 285 -3.58 -6.22 -10.41
CA LEU A 285 -3.51 -7.62 -10.82
C LEU A 285 -4.75 -8.41 -10.37
N PHE A 286 -5.27 -8.08 -9.19
CA PHE A 286 -6.51 -8.69 -8.66
C PHE A 286 -7.77 -8.05 -9.22
N ALA A 287 -7.74 -6.79 -9.60
CA ALA A 287 -8.89 -6.10 -10.15
C ALA A 287 -9.30 -6.64 -11.53
N VAL A 288 -8.33 -7.14 -12.34
CA VAL A 288 -8.61 -7.72 -13.68
C VAL A 288 -9.49 -8.98 -13.61
N PRO A 289 -9.14 -10.03 -12.84
CA PRO A 289 -10.01 -11.19 -12.70
C PRO A 289 -11.40 -10.82 -12.18
N ILE A 290 -11.47 -9.92 -11.22
CA ILE A 290 -12.75 -9.45 -10.66
C ILE A 290 -13.63 -8.84 -11.76
N SER A 291 -13.08 -7.94 -12.60
CA SER A 291 -13.86 -7.32 -13.68
C SER A 291 -14.28 -8.34 -14.76
N VAL A 292 -13.44 -9.30 -15.09
CA VAL A 292 -13.79 -10.36 -16.06
C VAL A 292 -14.91 -11.27 -15.55
N PHE A 293 -14.79 -11.77 -14.30
CA PHE A 293 -15.78 -12.71 -13.77
C PHE A 293 -17.12 -12.02 -13.42
N PHE A 294 -17.08 -10.83 -12.82
CA PHE A 294 -18.32 -10.16 -12.37
C PHE A 294 -18.93 -9.24 -13.42
N LEU A 295 -18.11 -8.59 -14.25
CA LEU A 295 -18.59 -7.65 -15.27
C LEU A 295 -18.61 -8.26 -16.68
N LYS A 296 -18.22 -9.55 -16.83
CA LYS A 296 -18.16 -10.29 -18.12
C LYS A 296 -17.31 -9.57 -19.17
N GLU A 297 -16.27 -8.87 -18.73
CA GLU A 297 -15.35 -8.16 -19.63
C GLU A 297 -14.38 -9.13 -20.31
N LYS A 298 -13.95 -8.79 -21.53
CA LYS A 298 -12.97 -9.61 -22.27
C LYS A 298 -11.55 -9.27 -21.77
N PHE A 299 -10.69 -10.27 -21.65
CA PHE A 299 -9.26 -10.05 -21.45
C PHE A 299 -8.67 -9.31 -22.65
N SER A 300 -7.88 -8.26 -22.39
CA SER A 300 -7.07 -7.64 -23.43
C SER A 300 -5.64 -8.19 -23.39
N LEU A 301 -4.97 -8.19 -24.53
CA LEU A 301 -3.57 -8.58 -24.64
C LEU A 301 -2.69 -7.71 -23.69
N ARG A 302 -3.00 -6.41 -23.54
CA ARG A 302 -2.29 -5.50 -22.65
C ARG A 302 -2.42 -5.90 -21.18
N SER A 303 -3.62 -6.30 -20.75
CA SER A 303 -3.84 -6.80 -19.39
C SER A 303 -3.07 -8.09 -19.13
N ILE A 304 -3.02 -9.01 -20.11
CA ILE A 304 -2.26 -10.26 -20.01
C ILE A 304 -0.76 -9.98 -19.91
N LEU A 305 -0.21 -9.16 -20.81
CA LEU A 305 1.21 -8.77 -20.78
C LEU A 305 1.56 -8.02 -19.48
N GLY A 306 0.68 -7.14 -19.03
CA GLY A 306 0.85 -6.43 -17.76
C GLY A 306 0.89 -7.40 -16.57
N ALA A 307 0.01 -8.41 -16.54
CA ALA A 307 0.03 -9.44 -15.51
C ALA A 307 1.32 -10.26 -15.54
N LEU A 308 1.78 -10.68 -16.73
CA LEU A 308 3.04 -11.39 -16.89
C LEU A 308 4.24 -10.57 -16.37
N PHE A 309 4.35 -9.30 -16.77
CA PHE A 309 5.42 -8.42 -16.27
C PHE A 309 5.34 -8.22 -14.76
N THR A 310 4.14 -8.05 -14.20
CA THR A 310 3.97 -7.90 -12.75
C THR A 310 4.45 -9.15 -12.01
N VAL A 311 4.00 -10.34 -12.44
CA VAL A 311 4.40 -11.60 -11.80
C VAL A 311 5.90 -11.84 -11.97
N THR A 312 6.46 -11.64 -13.17
CA THR A 312 7.90 -11.78 -13.41
C THR A 312 8.71 -10.83 -12.54
N GLY A 313 8.29 -9.56 -12.44
CA GLY A 313 8.97 -8.59 -11.60
C GLY A 313 8.93 -8.95 -10.11
N VAL A 314 7.77 -9.41 -9.60
CA VAL A 314 7.63 -9.89 -8.22
C VAL A 314 8.54 -11.09 -7.97
N MET A 315 8.58 -12.05 -8.90
CA MET A 315 9.46 -13.23 -8.79
C MET A 315 10.95 -12.83 -8.79
N LEU A 316 11.37 -11.89 -9.65
CA LEU A 316 12.74 -11.36 -9.64
C LEU A 316 13.11 -10.72 -8.31
N VAL A 317 12.17 -10.04 -7.64
CA VAL A 317 12.42 -9.41 -6.33
C VAL A 317 12.52 -10.45 -5.22
N ILE A 318 11.64 -11.45 -5.23
CA ILE A 318 11.59 -12.51 -4.21
C ILE A 318 12.78 -13.45 -4.34
N LEU A 319 13.14 -13.78 -5.58
CA LEU A 319 14.27 -14.66 -5.90
C LEU A 319 15.58 -13.88 -6.13
N ALA A 320 15.60 -12.58 -5.80
CA ALA A 320 16.75 -11.72 -6.01
C ALA A 320 17.97 -12.23 -5.24
N ILE A 321 18.89 -12.81 -6.00
CA ILE A 321 20.15 -13.38 -5.61
C ILE A 321 21.23 -12.32 -5.75
#